data_1aa160155b6713eb2f34ee3fec5264cd
#
_entry.id   1aa160155b6713eb2f34ee3fec5264cd
#
_cell.length_a   1.000
_cell.length_b   1.000
_cell.length_c   1.000
_cell.angle_alpha   90.00
_cell.angle_beta   90.00
_cell.angle_gamma   90.00
#
_symmetry.space_group_name_H-M   'P 1'
#
loop_
_entity.id
_entity.type
_entity.pdbx_description
1 polymer ?
#
loop_
_entity_poly.entity_id
_entity_poly.type
_entity_poly.pdbx_seq_one_letter_code
_entity_poly.pdbx_strand_id
1 'polypeptide(L)'
;MPTALLQRVPALLLVAAVVLSSCAGVPSSSAPQAIGTVEAPPPSVLPKPTPGMDPDVLLREFLKATADPANRHRAARQFLTKSASDAWDDAGSALLIDNVVFVETRSADRVAVIMRADMLGSLSDMGVFETAEGALPAPEPIELLKTSEGWRIDKLPNGVFLDWQQFQATYKRNTLYFVDPTGKTVVPDPRYVAVSDPDQLATELVSKLIAGPRPEMAGVRNLLAPPLRLSGPVTRADGGKSGVGRGYGGAKIELNDLSTTDPNSRQLLAAQLIWTLARADIKGPYVIDADGAALDDRFPKGWTTSDVATTDPGASEGASAGMHALVNGSLLALEGQRANRVPGAFGREPDQVAAALSRDGHQVASVVVHPGGTDPPATLWIGDLGGEAVQAAEGHTLSRPSWSLDEAVWVVVDGNNVLRAIQEGASGRPARIQVDSGTVNARFPGPISELQLSRDGTRAAMVIGGQVILAGVVQPSAGQFTLNYPRRLGFGLGSSVVALSWRTGDDIVVSRSDPKHPVSYVNIDGVNSDAPSTNLQTPVSTIAANPSTVYVADPRGVLSLSAAAAQDDQSWAPVGPFMTDGAVPVLPG
;
A
#
# COMPACT_ATOMS: atom_id res chain seq x y z
N MET A 1 -55.55 59.04 -39.34
CA MET A 1 -54.34 58.26 -39.52
C MET A 1 -53.86 57.75 -38.20
N PRO A 2 -54.09 56.47 -37.89
CA PRO A 2 -53.06 55.54 -37.55
C PRO A 2 -53.50 54.07 -37.88
N THR A 3 -53.07 53.52 -39.01
CA THR A 3 -53.37 52.11 -39.34
C THR A 3 -52.14 51.34 -39.84
N ALA A 4 -50.91 51.88 -39.62
CA ALA A 4 -49.69 51.26 -40.12
C ALA A 4 -48.88 50.49 -39.06
N LEU A 5 -49.29 50.49 -37.78
CA LEU A 5 -48.48 49.84 -36.71
C LEU A 5 -48.99 48.41 -36.31
N LEU A 6 -50.20 48.01 -36.73
CA LEU A 6 -50.75 46.69 -36.34
C LEU A 6 -50.39 45.54 -37.32
N GLN A 7 -49.84 45.83 -38.49
CA GLN A 7 -49.48 44.78 -39.46
C GLN A 7 -48.05 44.24 -39.36
N ARG A 8 -47.17 44.82 -38.52
CA ARG A 8 -45.77 44.39 -38.33
C ARG A 8 -45.55 43.40 -37.20
N VAL A 9 -46.51 43.27 -36.27
CA VAL A 9 -46.36 42.38 -35.10
C VAL A 9 -46.51 40.89 -35.45
N PRO A 10 -47.39 40.44 -36.38
CA PRO A 10 -47.49 39.02 -36.70
C PRO A 10 -46.30 38.51 -37.50
N ALA A 11 -45.59 39.35 -38.29
CA ALA A 11 -44.44 38.95 -39.07
C ALA A 11 -43.18 38.72 -38.20
N LEU A 12 -43.02 39.47 -37.09
CA LEU A 12 -41.92 39.29 -36.13
C LEU A 12 -42.15 38.05 -35.24
N LEU A 13 -43.38 37.71 -34.90
CA LEU A 13 -43.70 36.49 -34.15
C LEU A 13 -43.53 35.24 -35.02
N LEU A 14 -43.75 35.31 -36.32
CA LEU A 14 -43.49 34.16 -37.21
C LEU A 14 -41.99 33.90 -37.46
N VAL A 15 -41.18 34.95 -37.52
CA VAL A 15 -39.72 34.83 -37.63
C VAL A 15 -39.09 34.32 -36.33
N ALA A 16 -39.61 34.73 -35.16
CA ALA A 16 -39.18 34.21 -33.86
C ALA A 16 -39.57 32.74 -33.65
N ALA A 17 -40.71 32.27 -34.19
CA ALA A 17 -41.10 30.87 -34.14
C ALA A 17 -40.27 29.95 -35.03
N VAL A 18 -39.77 30.44 -36.17
CA VAL A 18 -38.89 29.67 -37.08
C VAL A 18 -37.46 29.55 -36.56
N VAL A 19 -36.96 30.53 -35.76
CA VAL A 19 -35.62 30.50 -35.18
C VAL A 19 -35.56 29.58 -33.92
N LEU A 20 -36.69 29.33 -33.25
CA LEU A 20 -36.76 28.46 -32.06
C LEU A 20 -36.99 26.96 -32.41
N SER A 21 -37.27 26.62 -33.66
CA SER A 21 -37.48 25.23 -34.08
C SER A 21 -36.24 24.54 -34.69
N SER A 22 -35.06 25.18 -34.69
CA SER A 22 -33.83 24.63 -35.28
C SER A 22 -32.88 23.95 -34.26
N CYS A 23 -33.31 23.75 -33.02
CA CYS A 23 -32.49 23.08 -31.99
C CYS A 23 -33.12 21.80 -31.45
N ALA A 24 -33.73 20.96 -32.28
CA ALA A 24 -34.21 19.66 -31.84
C ALA A 24 -33.89 18.57 -32.88
N GLY A 25 -32.60 18.33 -33.04
CA GLY A 25 -32.07 17.22 -33.78
C GLY A 25 -30.81 16.71 -33.11
N VAL A 26 -30.93 16.14 -31.91
CA VAL A 26 -29.89 15.26 -31.41
C VAL A 26 -29.97 13.99 -32.24
N PRO A 27 -28.94 13.64 -33.03
CA PRO A 27 -28.97 12.40 -33.82
C PRO A 27 -29.08 11.25 -32.83
N SER A 28 -30.14 10.47 -32.91
CA SER A 28 -30.39 9.30 -32.05
C SER A 28 -29.50 8.09 -32.40
N SER A 29 -28.60 8.23 -33.37
CA SER A 29 -27.55 7.26 -33.65
C SER A 29 -26.40 7.96 -34.37
N SER A 30 -25.26 8.14 -33.69
CA SER A 30 -23.99 8.27 -34.38
C SER A 30 -23.48 6.87 -34.70
N ALA A 31 -23.03 6.65 -35.94
CA ALA A 31 -22.30 5.42 -36.24
C ALA A 31 -21.15 5.26 -35.23
N PRO A 32 -20.88 4.05 -34.71
CA PRO A 32 -19.75 3.82 -33.82
C PRO A 32 -18.49 4.29 -34.55
N GLN A 33 -17.89 5.37 -34.10
CA GLN A 33 -16.53 5.67 -34.50
C GLN A 33 -15.65 4.62 -33.83
N ALA A 34 -14.89 3.88 -34.63
CA ALA A 34 -13.84 3.04 -34.13
C ALA A 34 -12.92 3.96 -33.31
N ILE A 35 -12.91 3.76 -31.96
CA ILE A 35 -11.88 4.31 -31.10
C ILE A 35 -10.59 3.75 -31.70
N GLY A 36 -9.74 4.62 -32.24
CA GLY A 36 -8.47 4.21 -32.83
C GLY A 36 -7.78 3.24 -31.85
N THR A 37 -7.27 2.16 -32.39
CA THR A 37 -6.41 1.26 -31.61
C THR A 37 -5.39 2.14 -30.92
N VAL A 38 -5.42 2.15 -29.58
CA VAL A 38 -4.32 2.71 -28.80
C VAL A 38 -3.10 1.94 -29.26
N GLU A 39 -2.25 2.58 -30.06
CA GLU A 39 -1.02 2.00 -30.54
C GLU A 39 -0.22 1.62 -29.28
N ALA A 40 0.06 0.34 -29.14
CA ALA A 40 0.88 -0.12 -28.02
C ALA A 40 2.20 0.68 -28.08
N PRO A 41 2.70 1.21 -26.95
CA PRO A 41 3.97 1.90 -26.97
C PRO A 41 5.00 1.02 -27.68
N PRO A 42 5.85 1.60 -28.54
CA PRO A 42 6.84 0.82 -29.26
C PRO A 42 7.63 -0.01 -28.26
N PRO A 43 7.94 -1.28 -28.57
CA PRO A 43 8.71 -2.13 -27.67
C PRO A 43 10.00 -1.40 -27.31
N SER A 44 10.30 -1.31 -26.00
CA SER A 44 11.52 -0.66 -25.54
C SER A 44 12.70 -1.36 -26.22
N VAL A 45 13.46 -0.61 -27.01
CA VAL A 45 14.64 -1.16 -27.67
C VAL A 45 15.68 -1.43 -26.59
N LEU A 46 15.82 -2.70 -26.24
CA LEU A 46 16.82 -3.11 -25.26
C LEU A 46 18.21 -2.73 -25.75
N PRO A 47 19.07 -2.20 -24.87
CA PRO A 47 20.42 -1.81 -25.25
C PRO A 47 21.22 -3.00 -25.74
N LYS A 48 22.10 -2.75 -26.74
CA LYS A 48 22.99 -3.74 -27.31
C LYS A 48 24.40 -3.17 -27.39
N PRO A 49 25.43 -4.00 -27.20
CA PRO A 49 26.80 -3.54 -27.36
C PRO A 49 27.06 -3.14 -28.82
N THR A 50 27.67 -1.97 -29.02
CA THR A 50 28.05 -1.48 -30.36
C THR A 50 29.57 -1.44 -30.48
N PRO A 51 30.14 -1.68 -31.69
CA PRO A 51 31.59 -1.58 -31.91
C PRO A 51 32.13 -0.19 -31.53
N GLY A 52 33.27 -0.15 -30.81
CA GLY A 52 33.89 1.11 -30.40
C GLY A 52 33.29 1.75 -29.10
N MET A 53 32.33 1.12 -28.45
CA MET A 53 31.78 1.58 -27.18
C MET A 53 32.88 1.60 -26.10
N ASP A 54 32.97 2.73 -25.39
CA ASP A 54 33.90 2.86 -24.26
C ASP A 54 33.47 1.96 -23.08
N PRO A 55 34.40 1.40 -22.29
CA PRO A 55 34.10 0.56 -21.13
C PRO A 55 33.07 1.14 -20.15
N ASP A 56 33.12 2.43 -19.80
CA ASP A 56 32.14 3.07 -18.92
C ASP A 56 30.75 3.05 -19.52
N VAL A 57 30.63 3.41 -20.80
CA VAL A 57 29.33 3.40 -21.52
C VAL A 57 28.79 1.97 -21.61
N LEU A 58 29.68 0.99 -21.90
CA LEU A 58 29.28 -0.41 -21.98
C LEU A 58 28.69 -0.92 -20.65
N LEU A 59 29.31 -0.57 -19.52
CA LEU A 59 28.81 -0.95 -18.20
C LEU A 59 27.48 -0.28 -17.85
N ARG A 60 27.29 0.99 -18.21
CA ARG A 60 26.00 1.67 -18.02
C ARG A 60 24.88 1.04 -18.85
N GLU A 61 25.16 0.71 -20.09
CA GLU A 61 24.21 0.02 -20.96
C GLU A 61 23.94 -1.42 -20.49
N PHE A 62 24.96 -2.10 -19.96
CA PHE A 62 24.78 -3.39 -19.29
C PHE A 62 23.84 -3.28 -18.08
N LEU A 63 24.03 -2.30 -17.18
CA LEU A 63 23.14 -2.09 -16.04
C LEU A 63 21.69 -1.77 -16.47
N LYS A 64 21.50 -1.01 -17.55
CA LYS A 64 20.15 -0.82 -18.11
C LYS A 64 19.55 -2.13 -18.62
N ALA A 65 20.37 -2.96 -19.27
CA ALA A 65 19.93 -4.24 -19.82
C ALA A 65 19.58 -5.27 -18.72
N THR A 66 20.17 -5.17 -17.52
CA THR A 66 19.84 -6.06 -16.39
C THR A 66 18.41 -5.84 -15.85
N ALA A 67 17.79 -4.71 -16.16
CA ALA A 67 16.40 -4.46 -15.75
C ALA A 67 15.38 -5.39 -16.43
N ASP A 68 15.72 -6.00 -17.58
CA ASP A 68 14.88 -7.00 -18.25
C ASP A 68 15.23 -8.42 -17.77
N PRO A 69 14.38 -9.05 -16.94
CA PRO A 69 14.63 -10.41 -16.44
C PRO A 69 14.33 -11.49 -17.49
N ALA A 70 13.75 -11.14 -18.65
CA ALA A 70 13.31 -12.10 -19.64
C ALA A 70 14.43 -13.01 -20.14
N ASN A 71 14.14 -14.32 -20.20
CA ASN A 71 15.07 -15.34 -20.70
C ASN A 71 16.44 -15.28 -20.01
N ARG A 72 16.45 -15.21 -18.67
CA ARG A 72 17.68 -15.13 -17.86
C ARG A 72 18.53 -13.92 -18.23
N HIS A 73 17.95 -12.73 -18.20
CA HIS A 73 18.61 -11.47 -18.54
C HIS A 73 19.32 -11.51 -19.91
N ARG A 74 18.65 -12.08 -20.92
CA ARG A 74 19.21 -12.25 -22.27
C ARG A 74 19.78 -10.96 -22.85
N ALA A 75 19.17 -9.83 -22.58
CA ALA A 75 19.66 -8.53 -23.04
C ALA A 75 21.02 -8.19 -22.43
N ALA A 76 21.18 -8.34 -21.12
CA ALA A 76 22.41 -8.09 -20.40
C ALA A 76 23.53 -9.06 -20.82
N ARG A 77 23.19 -10.34 -21.05
CA ARG A 77 24.16 -11.35 -21.49
C ARG A 77 24.85 -11.03 -22.82
N GLN A 78 24.28 -10.16 -23.67
CA GLN A 78 24.93 -9.71 -24.91
C GLN A 78 26.19 -8.85 -24.66
N PHE A 79 26.31 -8.25 -23.47
CA PHE A 79 27.47 -7.44 -23.08
C PHE A 79 28.62 -8.27 -22.53
N LEU A 80 28.40 -9.55 -22.27
CA LEU A 80 29.38 -10.48 -21.68
C LEU A 80 30.16 -11.20 -22.77
N THR A 81 31.39 -11.66 -22.41
CA THR A 81 32.02 -12.73 -23.18
C THR A 81 31.21 -14.01 -23.05
N LYS A 82 31.40 -14.97 -23.96
CA LYS A 82 30.72 -16.26 -23.86
C LYS A 82 31.02 -16.95 -22.54
N SER A 83 32.26 -16.95 -22.09
CA SER A 83 32.68 -17.53 -20.81
C SER A 83 31.97 -16.89 -19.62
N ALA A 84 31.95 -15.54 -19.58
CA ALA A 84 31.28 -14.79 -18.51
C ALA A 84 29.78 -15.04 -18.53
N SER A 85 29.13 -15.07 -19.72
CA SER A 85 27.72 -15.37 -19.85
C SER A 85 27.35 -16.77 -19.36
N ASP A 86 28.17 -17.76 -19.64
CA ASP A 86 27.95 -19.14 -19.20
C ASP A 86 28.16 -19.29 -17.68
N ALA A 87 29.07 -18.51 -17.09
CA ALA A 87 29.46 -18.56 -15.67
C ALA A 87 28.57 -17.66 -14.76
N TRP A 88 27.99 -16.58 -15.30
CA TRP A 88 27.25 -15.62 -14.49
C TRP A 88 25.97 -16.22 -13.94
N ASP A 89 25.91 -16.30 -12.60
CA ASP A 89 24.70 -16.67 -11.88
C ASP A 89 23.83 -15.42 -11.66
N ASP A 90 22.73 -15.36 -12.39
CA ASP A 90 21.70 -14.33 -12.35
C ASP A 90 20.49 -14.72 -11.48
N ALA A 91 20.59 -15.83 -10.74
CA ALA A 91 19.52 -16.30 -9.85
C ALA A 91 19.53 -15.57 -8.49
N GLY A 92 18.40 -15.59 -7.84
CA GLY A 92 18.21 -15.02 -6.52
C GLY A 92 17.73 -13.58 -6.53
N SER A 93 17.95 -12.87 -5.41
CA SER A 93 17.51 -11.48 -5.24
C SER A 93 18.41 -10.51 -6.01
N ALA A 94 17.81 -9.57 -6.72
CA ALA A 94 18.51 -8.45 -7.33
C ALA A 94 18.74 -7.33 -6.30
N LEU A 95 19.91 -6.69 -6.34
CA LEU A 95 20.20 -5.51 -5.51
C LEU A 95 19.80 -4.23 -6.26
N LEU A 96 18.98 -3.41 -5.62
CA LEU A 96 18.62 -2.09 -6.12
C LEU A 96 19.65 -1.07 -5.69
N ILE A 97 20.20 -0.37 -6.68
CA ILE A 97 21.30 0.59 -6.50
C ILE A 97 20.97 1.93 -7.14
N ASP A 98 21.60 2.97 -6.63
CA ASP A 98 21.55 4.34 -7.17
C ASP A 98 22.92 5.00 -7.09
N ASN A 99 23.06 6.18 -7.69
CA ASN A 99 24.30 6.98 -7.65
C ASN A 99 25.55 6.19 -8.08
N VAL A 100 25.44 5.41 -9.18
CA VAL A 100 26.50 4.52 -9.64
C VAL A 100 27.71 5.29 -10.16
N VAL A 101 28.89 5.01 -9.59
CA VAL A 101 30.19 5.54 -9.98
C VAL A 101 31.15 4.40 -10.31
N PHE A 102 31.79 4.49 -11.46
CA PHE A 102 32.84 3.54 -11.90
C PHE A 102 34.24 4.11 -11.68
N VAL A 103 35.09 3.34 -11.03
CA VAL A 103 36.49 3.64 -10.85
C VAL A 103 37.32 2.64 -11.68
N GLU A 104 37.94 3.12 -12.73
CA GLU A 104 38.62 2.27 -13.73
C GLU A 104 40.11 2.23 -13.57
N THR A 105 40.70 1.05 -13.82
CA THR A 105 42.15 0.85 -14.06
C THR A 105 42.30 0.22 -15.42
N ARG A 106 42.94 0.95 -16.37
CA ARG A 106 43.02 0.56 -17.78
C ARG A 106 44.41 0.02 -18.14
N SER A 107 44.44 -1.04 -18.94
CA SER A 107 45.59 -1.52 -19.70
C SER A 107 45.22 -1.61 -21.20
N ALA A 108 46.14 -2.09 -22.05
CA ALA A 108 45.93 -2.04 -23.50
C ALA A 108 44.69 -2.84 -23.99
N ASP A 109 44.47 -4.00 -23.38
CA ASP A 109 43.41 -4.97 -23.76
C ASP A 109 42.47 -5.34 -22.63
N ARG A 110 42.68 -4.81 -21.42
CA ARG A 110 41.87 -5.08 -20.23
C ARG A 110 41.55 -3.80 -19.46
N VAL A 111 40.36 -3.78 -18.88
CA VAL A 111 39.93 -2.73 -17.94
C VAL A 111 39.35 -3.43 -16.70
N ALA A 112 39.82 -3.07 -15.52
CA ALA A 112 39.24 -3.46 -14.25
C ALA A 112 38.44 -2.28 -13.68
N VAL A 113 37.22 -2.52 -13.29
CA VAL A 113 36.30 -1.49 -12.81
C VAL A 113 35.75 -1.86 -11.43
N ILE A 114 35.90 -0.95 -10.48
CA ILE A 114 35.26 -1.02 -9.19
C ILE A 114 33.98 -0.18 -9.27
N MET A 115 32.84 -0.83 -9.10
CA MET A 115 31.54 -0.15 -9.02
C MET A 115 31.26 0.30 -7.58
N ARG A 116 30.96 1.58 -7.40
CA ARG A 116 30.45 2.15 -6.15
C ARG A 116 29.04 2.64 -6.38
N ALA A 117 28.17 2.39 -5.41
CA ALA A 117 26.76 2.79 -5.50
C ALA A 117 26.15 2.90 -4.09
N ASP A 118 25.05 3.59 -3.99
CA ASP A 118 24.16 3.51 -2.84
C ASP A 118 23.23 2.32 -3.00
N MET A 119 23.08 1.52 -1.94
CA MET A 119 22.15 0.39 -1.91
C MET A 119 20.81 0.89 -1.37
N LEU A 120 19.73 0.70 -2.13
CA LEU A 120 18.38 1.08 -1.77
C LEU A 120 17.55 -0.10 -1.27
N GLY A 121 17.94 -1.32 -1.60
CA GLY A 121 17.21 -2.52 -1.20
C GLY A 121 17.51 -3.73 -2.04
N SER A 122 16.66 -4.73 -1.92
CA SER A 122 16.70 -5.95 -2.73
C SER A 122 15.33 -6.30 -3.27
N LEU A 123 15.30 -6.90 -4.45
CA LEU A 123 14.11 -7.46 -5.09
C LEU A 123 14.28 -8.97 -5.21
N SER A 124 13.40 -9.73 -4.58
CA SER A 124 13.41 -11.19 -4.72
C SER A 124 12.81 -11.63 -6.06
N ASP A 125 13.04 -12.90 -6.44
CA ASP A 125 12.41 -13.57 -7.58
C ASP A 125 10.87 -13.59 -7.48
N MET A 126 10.35 -13.57 -6.25
CA MET A 126 8.93 -13.42 -5.97
C MET A 126 8.39 -12.00 -6.16
N GLY A 127 9.25 -11.03 -6.53
CA GLY A 127 8.89 -9.62 -6.68
C GLY A 127 8.70 -8.88 -5.36
N VAL A 128 9.18 -9.41 -4.26
CA VAL A 128 9.18 -8.72 -2.96
C VAL A 128 10.32 -7.72 -2.94
N PHE A 129 9.99 -6.46 -2.77
CA PHE A 129 10.96 -5.41 -2.54
C PHE A 129 11.15 -5.22 -1.03
N GLU A 130 12.40 -5.24 -0.59
CA GLU A 130 12.81 -4.94 0.77
C GLU A 130 13.80 -3.79 0.77
N THR A 131 13.50 -2.75 1.53
CA THR A 131 14.38 -1.58 1.65
C THR A 131 15.63 -1.90 2.44
N ALA A 132 16.76 -1.42 1.99
CA ALA A 132 18.01 -1.37 2.72
C ALA A 132 18.73 -0.05 2.40
N GLU A 133 19.45 0.50 3.35
CA GLU A 133 20.20 1.74 3.16
C GLU A 133 21.67 1.52 3.49
N GLY A 134 22.53 2.11 2.69
CA GLY A 134 23.99 2.07 2.90
C GLY A 134 24.75 2.12 1.59
N ALA A 135 26.06 2.11 1.69
CA ALA A 135 26.91 1.93 0.53
C ALA A 135 26.87 0.47 0.08
N LEU A 136 26.90 0.25 -1.23
CA LEU A 136 27.08 -1.09 -1.77
C LEU A 136 28.36 -1.69 -1.17
N PRO A 137 28.31 -2.87 -0.53
CA PRO A 137 29.51 -3.55 -0.08
C PRO A 137 30.49 -3.70 -1.24
N ALA A 138 31.79 -3.43 -1.03
CA ALA A 138 32.78 -3.40 -2.10
C ALA A 138 32.69 -4.69 -2.94
N PRO A 139 32.13 -4.65 -4.16
CA PRO A 139 32.03 -5.82 -4.99
C PRO A 139 33.41 -6.21 -5.56
N GLU A 140 33.54 -7.47 -5.99
CA GLU A 140 34.65 -7.86 -6.79
C GLU A 140 34.74 -6.97 -8.05
N PRO A 141 35.99 -6.64 -8.54
CA PRO A 141 36.15 -5.83 -9.74
C PRO A 141 35.45 -6.49 -10.94
N ILE A 142 34.75 -5.68 -11.73
CA ILE A 142 34.24 -6.09 -13.04
C ILE A 142 35.41 -5.98 -14.02
N GLU A 143 35.76 -7.07 -14.70
CA GLU A 143 36.84 -7.08 -15.68
C GLU A 143 36.28 -7.08 -17.11
N LEU A 144 36.79 -6.16 -17.93
CA LEU A 144 36.44 -6.08 -19.34
C LEU A 144 37.65 -6.50 -20.18
N LEU A 145 37.40 -7.22 -21.27
CA LEU A 145 38.35 -7.67 -22.25
C LEU A 145 38.03 -7.05 -23.62
N LYS A 146 39.04 -6.57 -24.31
CA LYS A 146 38.92 -6.08 -25.68
C LYS A 146 38.92 -7.27 -26.65
N THR A 147 37.80 -7.50 -27.31
CA THR A 147 37.61 -8.56 -28.32
C THR A 147 37.65 -7.98 -29.74
N SER A 148 37.56 -8.82 -30.76
CA SER A 148 37.42 -8.38 -32.16
C SER A 148 36.15 -7.59 -32.43
N GLU A 149 35.12 -7.77 -31.60
CA GLU A 149 33.85 -7.07 -31.70
C GLU A 149 33.75 -5.82 -30.78
N GLY A 150 34.84 -5.46 -30.12
CA GLY A 150 34.89 -4.39 -29.12
C GLY A 150 35.00 -4.90 -27.69
N TRP A 151 34.78 -4.03 -26.72
CA TRP A 151 34.83 -4.40 -25.31
C TRP A 151 33.70 -5.33 -24.93
N ARG A 152 33.99 -6.32 -24.05
CA ARG A 152 33.01 -7.20 -23.40
C ARG A 152 33.37 -7.41 -21.94
N ILE A 153 32.39 -7.60 -21.09
CA ILE A 153 32.60 -7.99 -19.69
C ILE A 153 33.02 -9.45 -19.66
N ASP A 154 34.21 -9.72 -19.11
CA ASP A 154 34.83 -11.05 -19.03
C ASP A 154 34.71 -11.66 -17.63
N LYS A 155 34.60 -10.82 -16.61
CA LYS A 155 34.34 -11.25 -15.23
C LYS A 155 33.45 -10.23 -14.53
N LEU A 156 32.44 -10.73 -13.77
CA LEU A 156 31.53 -9.91 -12.97
C LEU A 156 31.10 -10.70 -11.73
N PRO A 157 30.72 -10.01 -10.64
CA PRO A 157 30.12 -10.68 -9.49
C PRO A 157 28.80 -11.35 -9.85
N ASN A 158 28.44 -12.42 -9.13
CA ASN A 158 27.15 -13.06 -9.23
C ASN A 158 26.03 -12.16 -8.67
N GLY A 159 24.78 -12.47 -9.06
CA GLY A 159 23.61 -11.66 -8.75
C GLY A 159 23.36 -10.57 -9.78
N VAL A 160 22.27 -9.86 -9.59
CA VAL A 160 21.80 -8.81 -10.50
C VAL A 160 21.81 -7.46 -9.76
N PHE A 161 22.36 -6.44 -10.41
CA PHE A 161 22.25 -5.06 -9.96
C PHE A 161 21.19 -4.35 -10.81
N LEU A 162 20.21 -3.75 -10.15
CA LEU A 162 19.14 -2.97 -10.79
C LEU A 162 19.31 -1.49 -10.43
N ASP A 163 19.55 -0.67 -11.43
CA ASP A 163 19.50 0.77 -11.28
C ASP A 163 18.07 1.22 -10.91
N TRP A 164 17.93 2.14 -9.94
CA TRP A 164 16.64 2.57 -9.41
C TRP A 164 15.71 3.15 -10.48
N GLN A 165 16.24 3.97 -11.38
CA GLN A 165 15.42 4.56 -12.45
C GLN A 165 14.93 3.50 -13.44
N GLN A 166 15.81 2.53 -13.79
CA GLN A 166 15.45 1.42 -14.64
C GLN A 166 14.45 0.48 -13.97
N PHE A 167 14.60 0.24 -12.67
CA PHE A 167 13.61 -0.52 -11.88
C PHE A 167 12.23 0.13 -11.95
N GLN A 168 12.11 1.42 -11.66
CA GLN A 168 10.84 2.14 -11.71
C GLN A 168 10.23 2.16 -13.12
N ALA A 169 11.03 2.22 -14.17
CA ALA A 169 10.58 2.20 -15.55
C ALA A 169 10.04 0.82 -15.96
N THR A 170 10.71 -0.26 -15.55
CA THR A 170 10.47 -1.63 -16.02
C THR A 170 9.50 -2.40 -15.11
N TYR A 171 9.66 -2.30 -13.80
CA TYR A 171 8.85 -3.03 -12.84
C TYR A 171 7.63 -2.22 -12.42
N LYS A 172 6.47 -2.87 -12.40
CA LYS A 172 5.22 -2.26 -11.95
C LYS A 172 4.78 -2.90 -10.65
N ARG A 173 4.36 -2.05 -9.70
CA ARG A 173 3.78 -2.49 -8.45
C ARG A 173 2.40 -3.08 -8.70
N ASN A 174 2.23 -4.35 -8.38
CA ASN A 174 0.96 -5.06 -8.38
C ASN A 174 0.71 -5.59 -6.97
N THR A 175 -0.55 -5.70 -6.57
CA THR A 175 -0.90 -6.16 -5.23
C THR A 175 -1.56 -7.53 -5.31
N LEU A 176 -0.95 -8.52 -4.67
CA LEU A 176 -1.59 -9.81 -4.41
C LEU A 176 -2.50 -9.68 -3.19
N TYR A 177 -3.53 -10.49 -3.12
CA TYR A 177 -4.46 -10.47 -1.99
C TYR A 177 -4.58 -11.84 -1.36
N PHE A 178 -4.38 -11.91 -0.05
CA PHE A 178 -4.53 -13.11 0.78
C PHE A 178 -5.69 -12.92 1.75
N VAL A 179 -6.26 -14.00 2.27
CA VAL A 179 -7.39 -13.90 3.20
C VAL A 179 -6.88 -13.61 4.62
N ASP A 180 -7.49 -12.68 5.32
CA ASP A 180 -7.19 -12.40 6.72
C ASP A 180 -7.47 -13.63 7.62
N PRO A 181 -6.91 -13.71 8.83
CA PRO A 181 -7.10 -14.87 9.72
C PRO A 181 -8.56 -15.17 10.04
N THR A 182 -9.43 -14.16 10.08
CA THR A 182 -10.86 -14.29 10.39
C THR A 182 -11.69 -14.72 9.19
N GLY A 183 -11.21 -14.54 7.96
CA GLY A 183 -11.92 -14.80 6.71
C GLY A 183 -12.94 -13.73 6.34
N LYS A 184 -12.82 -12.53 6.87
CA LYS A 184 -13.76 -11.42 6.60
C LYS A 184 -13.32 -10.52 5.45
N THR A 185 -12.02 -10.37 5.23
CA THR A 185 -11.47 -9.48 4.20
C THR A 185 -10.23 -10.08 3.55
N VAL A 186 -9.74 -9.41 2.50
CA VAL A 186 -8.46 -9.76 1.89
C VAL A 186 -7.39 -8.72 2.23
N VAL A 187 -6.16 -9.22 2.39
CA VAL A 187 -4.99 -8.50 2.88
C VAL A 187 -4.03 -8.23 1.72
N PRO A 188 -3.62 -6.98 1.48
CA PRO A 188 -2.73 -6.63 0.37
C PRO A 188 -1.29 -7.07 0.62
N ASP A 189 -0.65 -7.61 -0.41
CA ASP A 189 0.77 -7.96 -0.47
C ASP A 189 1.38 -7.43 -1.77
N PRO A 190 2.03 -6.27 -1.77
CA PRO A 190 2.59 -5.66 -2.97
C PRO A 190 3.77 -6.46 -3.51
N ARG A 191 3.79 -6.60 -4.85
CA ARG A 191 4.82 -7.27 -5.64
C ARG A 191 5.22 -6.43 -6.83
N TYR A 192 6.47 -6.44 -7.18
CA TYR A 192 7.00 -5.78 -8.38
C TYR A 192 7.19 -6.81 -9.49
N VAL A 193 6.58 -6.54 -10.64
CA VAL A 193 6.55 -7.47 -11.77
C VAL A 193 6.99 -6.74 -13.04
N ALA A 194 7.97 -7.30 -13.75
CA ALA A 194 8.51 -6.76 -15.00
C ALA A 194 7.80 -7.33 -16.23
N VAL A 195 6.47 -7.41 -16.20
CA VAL A 195 5.66 -7.89 -17.33
C VAL A 195 4.79 -6.77 -17.84
N SER A 196 5.01 -6.37 -19.09
CA SER A 196 4.25 -5.31 -19.75
C SER A 196 3.04 -5.84 -20.53
N ASP A 197 3.02 -7.11 -20.91
CA ASP A 197 1.91 -7.73 -21.63
C ASP A 197 0.86 -8.24 -20.64
N PRO A 198 -0.37 -7.69 -20.62
CA PRO A 198 -1.44 -8.13 -19.73
C PRO A 198 -1.77 -9.62 -19.83
N ASP A 199 -1.59 -10.23 -21.00
CA ASP A 199 -1.85 -11.66 -21.18
C ASP A 199 -0.88 -12.53 -20.39
N GLN A 200 0.38 -12.06 -20.19
CA GLN A 200 1.37 -12.71 -19.33
C GLN A 200 1.22 -12.30 -17.86
N LEU A 201 0.86 -11.03 -17.61
CA LEU A 201 0.72 -10.50 -16.26
C LEU A 201 -0.29 -11.29 -15.42
N ALA A 202 -1.46 -11.62 -15.99
CA ALA A 202 -2.48 -12.40 -15.29
C ALA A 202 -1.93 -13.74 -14.79
N THR A 203 -1.20 -14.46 -15.64
CA THR A 203 -0.58 -15.75 -15.30
C THR A 203 0.48 -15.59 -14.22
N GLU A 204 1.32 -14.57 -14.33
CA GLU A 204 2.38 -14.29 -13.38
C GLU A 204 1.83 -13.95 -11.98
N LEU A 205 0.79 -13.13 -11.91
CA LEU A 205 0.16 -12.77 -10.64
C LEU A 205 -0.50 -13.97 -9.95
N VAL A 206 -1.20 -14.81 -10.71
CA VAL A 206 -1.80 -16.05 -10.15
C VAL A 206 -0.73 -17.03 -9.71
N SER A 207 0.37 -17.16 -10.46
CA SER A 207 1.51 -18.01 -10.06
C SER A 207 2.14 -17.54 -8.74
N LYS A 208 2.31 -16.23 -8.56
CA LYS A 208 2.81 -15.65 -7.31
C LYS A 208 1.83 -15.80 -6.15
N LEU A 209 0.52 -15.74 -6.38
CA LEU A 209 -0.50 -16.06 -5.37
C LEU A 209 -0.37 -17.48 -4.87
N ILE A 210 -0.22 -18.45 -5.80
CA ILE A 210 -0.04 -19.88 -5.47
C ILE A 210 1.23 -20.09 -4.66
N ALA A 211 2.33 -19.42 -5.04
CA ALA A 211 3.60 -19.51 -4.33
C ALA A 211 3.55 -18.96 -2.90
N GLY A 212 2.60 -18.06 -2.61
CA GLY A 212 2.26 -17.65 -1.25
C GLY A 212 2.68 -16.24 -0.85
N PRO A 213 2.27 -15.83 0.38
CA PRO A 213 2.56 -14.52 0.93
C PRO A 213 4.03 -14.40 1.36
N ARG A 214 4.46 -13.16 1.59
CA ARG A 214 5.77 -12.88 2.21
C ARG A 214 5.81 -13.34 3.68
N PRO A 215 7.03 -13.60 4.23
CA PRO A 215 7.16 -14.20 5.57
C PRO A 215 6.47 -13.44 6.70
N GLU A 216 6.48 -12.10 6.68
CA GLU A 216 5.82 -11.28 7.70
C GLU A 216 4.29 -11.44 7.71
N MET A 217 3.73 -12.03 6.67
CA MET A 217 2.29 -12.33 6.55
C MET A 217 1.95 -13.78 6.96
N ALA A 218 2.74 -14.41 7.80
CA ALA A 218 2.52 -15.80 8.23
C ALA A 218 1.14 -16.05 8.88
N GLY A 219 0.47 -14.99 9.35
CA GLY A 219 -0.88 -15.08 9.92
C GLY A 219 -2.02 -15.12 8.91
N VAL A 220 -1.79 -14.81 7.61
CA VAL A 220 -2.85 -14.83 6.60
C VAL A 220 -3.11 -16.24 6.06
N ARG A 221 -4.28 -16.43 5.44
CA ARG A 221 -4.67 -17.70 4.83
C ARG A 221 -4.45 -17.61 3.32
N ASN A 222 -3.68 -18.55 2.76
CA ASN A 222 -3.57 -18.74 1.33
C ASN A 222 -4.40 -19.95 0.90
N LEU A 223 -5.57 -19.73 0.32
CA LEU A 223 -6.46 -20.80 -0.16
C LEU A 223 -6.02 -21.36 -1.52
N LEU A 224 -5.02 -20.74 -2.15
CA LEU A 224 -4.38 -21.18 -3.38
C LEU A 224 -3.05 -21.93 -3.13
N ALA A 225 -2.71 -22.18 -1.87
CA ALA A 225 -1.46 -22.87 -1.54
C ALA A 225 -1.37 -24.27 -2.15
N PRO A 226 -0.15 -24.76 -2.44
CA PRO A 226 0.05 -26.14 -2.89
C PRO A 226 -0.66 -27.17 -1.99
N PRO A 227 -1.23 -28.26 -2.54
CA PRO A 227 -0.95 -28.81 -3.87
C PRO A 227 -1.67 -28.14 -5.04
N LEU A 228 -2.52 -27.13 -4.81
CA LEU A 228 -3.22 -26.41 -5.88
C LEU A 228 -2.22 -25.76 -6.85
N ARG A 229 -2.51 -25.87 -8.14
CA ARG A 229 -1.66 -25.32 -9.20
C ARG A 229 -2.48 -24.84 -10.40
N LEU A 230 -1.90 -23.96 -11.21
CA LEU A 230 -2.44 -23.61 -12.51
C LEU A 230 -2.34 -24.82 -13.47
N SER A 231 -3.41 -25.06 -14.22
CA SER A 231 -3.45 -26.04 -15.31
C SER A 231 -2.69 -25.57 -16.56
N GLY A 232 -2.59 -24.26 -16.72
CA GLY A 232 -1.96 -23.58 -17.85
C GLY A 232 -2.00 -22.08 -17.67
N PRO A 233 -1.60 -21.29 -18.69
CA PRO A 233 -1.66 -19.84 -18.61
C PRO A 233 -3.11 -19.35 -18.49
N VAL A 234 -3.30 -18.22 -17.82
CA VAL A 234 -4.58 -17.52 -17.76
C VAL A 234 -4.95 -17.06 -19.18
N THR A 235 -6.18 -17.32 -19.58
CA THR A 235 -6.70 -17.02 -20.93
C THR A 235 -7.88 -16.05 -20.83
N ARG A 236 -8.40 -15.62 -21.98
CA ARG A 236 -9.70 -14.91 -22.00
C ARG A 236 -10.82 -15.84 -21.52
N ALA A 237 -11.93 -15.25 -21.05
CA ALA A 237 -13.09 -16.01 -20.57
C ALA A 237 -13.65 -17.02 -21.59
N ASP A 238 -13.47 -16.77 -22.89
CA ASP A 238 -13.85 -17.68 -23.99
C ASP A 238 -12.74 -18.67 -24.39
N GLY A 239 -11.61 -18.69 -23.69
CA GLY A 239 -10.45 -19.53 -23.98
C GLY A 239 -9.44 -18.95 -24.97
N GLY A 240 -9.65 -17.74 -25.45
CA GLY A 240 -8.70 -17.04 -26.32
C GLY A 240 -7.40 -16.70 -25.60
N LYS A 241 -6.25 -16.79 -26.30
CA LYS A 241 -4.91 -16.60 -25.71
C LYS A 241 -4.42 -15.15 -25.67
N SER A 242 -5.14 -14.22 -26.28
CA SER A 242 -4.78 -12.80 -26.33
C SER A 242 -5.95 -11.91 -25.96
N GLY A 243 -5.67 -10.77 -25.33
CA GLY A 243 -6.68 -9.83 -24.86
C GLY A 243 -7.31 -10.21 -23.51
N VAL A 244 -6.57 -10.94 -22.66
CA VAL A 244 -6.98 -11.29 -21.30
C VAL A 244 -7.29 -10.03 -20.50
N GLY A 245 -8.50 -9.97 -19.92
CA GLY A 245 -8.93 -8.83 -19.10
C GLY A 245 -9.12 -7.50 -19.86
N ARG A 246 -9.09 -7.50 -21.20
CA ARG A 246 -9.32 -6.29 -22.00
C ARG A 246 -10.76 -6.20 -22.48
N GLY A 247 -11.35 -5.01 -22.35
CA GLY A 247 -12.74 -4.77 -22.74
C GLY A 247 -13.69 -5.71 -22.00
N TYR A 248 -14.47 -6.51 -22.77
CA TYR A 248 -15.38 -7.53 -22.26
C TYR A 248 -14.78 -8.96 -22.32
N GLY A 249 -13.49 -9.09 -22.59
CA GLY A 249 -12.83 -10.38 -22.82
C GLY A 249 -12.74 -11.27 -21.57
N GLY A 250 -12.74 -10.66 -20.39
CA GLY A 250 -12.62 -11.38 -19.13
C GLY A 250 -11.33 -12.17 -18.98
N ALA A 251 -11.25 -12.96 -17.91
CA ALA A 251 -10.13 -13.86 -17.63
C ALA A 251 -10.64 -15.24 -17.25
N LYS A 252 -10.01 -16.30 -17.76
CA LYS A 252 -10.26 -17.69 -17.40
C LYS A 252 -9.04 -18.26 -16.69
N ILE A 253 -9.25 -18.76 -15.48
CA ILE A 253 -8.25 -19.38 -14.60
C ILE A 253 -8.64 -20.85 -14.44
N GLU A 254 -7.77 -21.75 -14.85
CA GLU A 254 -7.96 -23.20 -14.69
C GLU A 254 -7.00 -23.73 -13.62
N LEU A 255 -7.57 -24.31 -12.57
CA LEU A 255 -6.85 -24.82 -11.40
C LEU A 255 -6.96 -26.33 -11.34
N ASN A 256 -5.94 -27.00 -10.82
CA ASN A 256 -5.94 -28.43 -10.52
C ASN A 256 -5.59 -28.65 -9.05
N ASP A 257 -6.00 -29.82 -8.55
CA ASP A 257 -5.72 -30.29 -7.19
C ASP A 257 -6.39 -29.41 -6.11
N LEU A 258 -7.65 -29.01 -6.35
CA LEU A 258 -8.44 -28.25 -5.38
C LEU A 258 -8.78 -29.11 -4.16
N SER A 259 -8.27 -28.75 -3.00
CA SER A 259 -8.50 -29.47 -1.74
C SER A 259 -9.76 -29.03 -0.99
N THR A 260 -10.25 -27.80 -1.24
CA THR A 260 -11.40 -27.26 -0.51
C THR A 260 -12.73 -27.56 -1.19
N THR A 261 -13.67 -28.12 -0.44
CA THR A 261 -15.06 -28.38 -0.90
C THR A 261 -16.07 -27.42 -0.28
N ASP A 262 -15.69 -26.73 0.79
CA ASP A 262 -16.55 -25.79 1.50
C ASP A 262 -16.87 -24.55 0.65
N PRO A 263 -18.17 -24.20 0.47
CA PRO A 263 -18.59 -23.07 -0.36
C PRO A 263 -18.02 -21.72 0.08
N ASN A 264 -17.87 -21.48 1.38
CA ASN A 264 -17.31 -20.25 1.89
C ASN A 264 -15.81 -20.12 1.55
N SER A 265 -15.05 -21.20 1.70
CA SER A 265 -13.64 -21.25 1.30
C SER A 265 -13.47 -21.08 -0.21
N ARG A 266 -14.36 -21.62 -1.04
CA ARG A 266 -14.35 -21.38 -2.50
C ARG A 266 -14.63 -19.92 -2.84
N GLN A 267 -15.55 -19.27 -2.14
CA GLN A 267 -15.82 -17.84 -2.33
C GLN A 267 -14.61 -16.99 -1.93
N LEU A 268 -13.94 -17.30 -0.82
CA LEU A 268 -12.72 -16.61 -0.40
C LEU A 268 -11.54 -16.86 -1.35
N LEU A 269 -11.43 -18.07 -1.92
CA LEU A 269 -10.45 -18.38 -2.97
C LEU A 269 -10.71 -17.51 -4.22
N ALA A 270 -11.98 -17.44 -4.66
CA ALA A 270 -12.37 -16.56 -5.76
C ALA A 270 -12.03 -15.09 -5.45
N ALA A 271 -12.28 -14.62 -4.22
CA ALA A 271 -11.95 -13.27 -3.79
C ALA A 271 -10.44 -12.96 -3.91
N GLN A 272 -9.56 -13.88 -3.51
CA GLN A 272 -8.10 -13.71 -3.68
C GLN A 272 -7.72 -13.48 -5.15
N LEU A 273 -8.23 -14.32 -6.06
CA LEU A 273 -7.98 -14.20 -7.50
C LEU A 273 -8.56 -12.91 -8.07
N ILE A 274 -9.83 -12.65 -7.78
CA ILE A 274 -10.58 -11.52 -8.36
C ILE A 274 -9.97 -10.19 -7.95
N TRP A 275 -9.71 -9.97 -6.64
CA TRP A 275 -9.13 -8.73 -6.17
C TRP A 275 -7.71 -8.51 -6.68
N THR A 276 -6.91 -9.59 -6.79
CA THR A 276 -5.56 -9.50 -7.36
C THR A 276 -5.61 -9.08 -8.83
N LEU A 277 -6.46 -9.70 -9.63
CA LEU A 277 -6.56 -9.39 -11.07
C LEU A 277 -7.23 -8.03 -11.31
N ALA A 278 -8.32 -7.72 -10.61
CA ALA A 278 -9.04 -6.47 -10.76
C ALA A 278 -8.18 -5.25 -10.41
N ARG A 279 -7.37 -5.33 -9.36
CA ARG A 279 -6.46 -4.25 -8.95
C ARG A 279 -5.25 -4.09 -9.88
N ALA A 280 -4.95 -5.10 -10.70
CA ALA A 280 -3.98 -5.03 -11.79
C ALA A 280 -4.60 -4.60 -13.13
N ASP A 281 -5.82 -4.04 -13.13
CA ASP A 281 -6.62 -3.61 -14.30
C ASP A 281 -6.95 -4.75 -15.29
N ILE A 282 -6.90 -6.00 -14.84
CA ILE A 282 -7.36 -7.16 -15.57
C ILE A 282 -8.84 -7.36 -15.29
N LYS A 283 -9.70 -7.02 -16.26
CA LYS A 283 -11.16 -6.94 -16.09
C LYS A 283 -11.84 -8.31 -16.21
N GLY A 284 -12.92 -8.49 -15.44
CA GLY A 284 -13.79 -9.65 -15.54
C GLY A 284 -14.69 -9.66 -16.81
N PRO A 285 -15.56 -10.67 -16.97
CA PRO A 285 -15.86 -11.70 -15.98
C PRO A 285 -14.68 -12.64 -15.71
N TYR A 286 -14.60 -13.15 -14.48
CA TYR A 286 -13.54 -14.08 -14.06
C TYR A 286 -14.12 -15.49 -14.05
N VAL A 287 -13.82 -16.30 -15.05
CA VAL A 287 -14.19 -17.70 -15.13
C VAL A 287 -13.14 -18.51 -14.37
N ILE A 288 -13.54 -19.15 -13.29
CA ILE A 288 -12.63 -19.92 -12.44
C ILE A 288 -13.11 -21.37 -12.47
N ASP A 289 -12.32 -22.23 -13.09
CA ASP A 289 -12.53 -23.66 -13.13
C ASP A 289 -11.52 -24.36 -12.23
N ALA A 290 -11.95 -25.42 -11.56
CA ALA A 290 -11.11 -26.29 -10.72
C ALA A 290 -11.41 -27.75 -11.03
N ASP A 291 -10.36 -28.53 -11.29
CA ASP A 291 -10.46 -29.97 -11.62
C ASP A 291 -11.46 -30.27 -12.76
N GLY A 292 -11.53 -29.38 -13.75
CA GLY A 292 -12.37 -29.48 -14.93
C GLY A 292 -13.84 -29.10 -14.76
N ALA A 293 -14.22 -28.53 -13.62
CA ALA A 293 -15.57 -28.02 -13.35
C ALA A 293 -15.52 -26.56 -12.86
N ALA A 294 -16.63 -25.83 -12.97
CA ALA A 294 -16.73 -24.49 -12.40
C ALA A 294 -16.43 -24.54 -10.88
N LEU A 295 -15.65 -23.56 -10.38
CA LEU A 295 -15.34 -23.46 -8.96
C LEU A 295 -16.62 -23.40 -8.10
N ASP A 296 -17.67 -22.74 -8.62
CA ASP A 296 -18.99 -22.66 -7.98
C ASP A 296 -20.06 -22.55 -9.07
N ASP A 297 -21.05 -23.47 -9.03
CA ASP A 297 -22.14 -23.56 -10.00
C ASP A 297 -23.07 -22.34 -9.99
N ARG A 298 -23.02 -21.50 -8.96
CA ARG A 298 -23.77 -20.24 -8.90
C ARG A 298 -23.27 -19.21 -9.91
N PHE A 299 -22.02 -19.32 -10.39
CA PHE A 299 -21.37 -18.37 -11.29
C PHE A 299 -20.92 -19.01 -12.62
N PRO A 300 -21.82 -19.64 -13.39
CA PRO A 300 -21.46 -20.41 -14.59
C PRO A 300 -20.94 -19.54 -15.74
N LYS A 301 -21.17 -18.24 -15.68
CA LYS A 301 -20.68 -17.25 -16.67
C LYS A 301 -19.44 -16.47 -16.17
N GLY A 302 -18.90 -16.88 -15.04
CA GLY A 302 -17.80 -16.20 -14.34
C GLY A 302 -18.28 -15.24 -13.27
N TRP A 303 -17.35 -14.87 -12.42
CA TRP A 303 -17.51 -13.98 -11.29
C TRP A 303 -17.26 -12.52 -11.69
N THR A 304 -17.78 -11.61 -10.88
CA THR A 304 -17.48 -10.17 -10.93
C THR A 304 -16.95 -9.71 -9.57
N THR A 305 -16.41 -8.50 -9.50
CA THR A 305 -16.01 -7.89 -8.22
C THR A 305 -17.19 -7.71 -7.26
N SER A 306 -18.41 -7.54 -7.78
CA SER A 306 -19.62 -7.44 -6.94
C SER A 306 -19.94 -8.72 -6.18
N ASP A 307 -19.58 -9.89 -6.73
CA ASP A 307 -19.85 -11.19 -6.11
C ASP A 307 -18.95 -11.46 -4.89
N VAL A 308 -17.85 -10.72 -4.79
CA VAL A 308 -16.88 -10.79 -3.67
C VAL A 308 -16.77 -9.45 -2.91
N ALA A 309 -17.74 -8.54 -3.08
CA ALA A 309 -17.68 -7.19 -2.51
C ALA A 309 -17.61 -7.18 -0.97
N THR A 310 -18.10 -8.21 -0.30
CA THR A 310 -17.99 -8.34 1.17
C THR A 310 -16.56 -8.44 1.67
N THR A 311 -15.63 -8.83 0.80
CA THR A 311 -14.19 -8.95 1.12
C THR A 311 -13.35 -7.82 0.52
N ASP A 312 -13.98 -6.75 0.02
CA ASP A 312 -13.28 -5.64 -0.64
C ASP A 312 -12.23 -5.03 0.29
N PRO A 313 -10.93 -5.04 -0.08
CA PRO A 313 -9.87 -4.45 0.72
C PRO A 313 -9.96 -2.92 0.82
N GLY A 314 -10.76 -2.30 -0.05
CA GLY A 314 -11.02 -0.86 -0.04
C GLY A 314 -12.35 -0.48 0.60
N ALA A 315 -13.14 -1.45 1.08
CA ALA A 315 -14.40 -1.14 1.74
C ALA A 315 -14.15 -0.31 3.00
N SER A 316 -14.76 0.85 3.03
CA SER A 316 -14.77 1.71 4.21
C SER A 316 -15.76 1.13 5.21
N GLU A 317 -15.35 0.16 6.01
CA GLU A 317 -16.10 -0.17 7.21
C GLU A 317 -16.07 1.05 8.14
N GLY A 318 -17.23 1.46 8.67
CA GLY A 318 -17.32 2.52 9.66
C GLY A 318 -17.36 3.95 9.11
N ALA A 319 -17.77 4.15 7.86
CA ALA A 319 -18.00 5.50 7.31
C ALA A 319 -19.02 6.36 8.10
N SER A 320 -19.72 5.77 9.07
CA SER A 320 -20.76 6.42 9.88
C SER A 320 -20.25 7.12 11.13
N ALA A 321 -19.07 6.80 11.65
CA ALA A 321 -18.61 7.35 12.94
C ALA A 321 -18.14 8.81 12.87
N GLY A 322 -17.91 9.37 11.68
CA GLY A 322 -17.51 10.75 11.50
C GLY A 322 -16.14 11.12 12.08
N MET A 323 -15.77 12.36 11.94
CA MET A 323 -14.54 12.93 12.51
C MET A 323 -14.75 13.28 13.99
N HIS A 324 -13.82 12.88 14.84
CA HIS A 324 -13.72 13.27 16.24
C HIS A 324 -12.38 13.97 16.49
N ALA A 325 -12.31 14.71 17.59
CA ALA A 325 -11.04 15.26 18.08
C ALA A 325 -11.04 15.37 19.60
N LEU A 326 -9.88 15.21 20.20
CA LEU A 326 -9.65 15.67 21.57
C LEU A 326 -9.40 17.18 21.55
N VAL A 327 -10.18 17.94 22.29
CA VAL A 327 -10.01 19.38 22.46
C VAL A 327 -10.04 19.68 23.95
N ASN A 328 -8.98 20.28 24.47
CA ASN A 328 -8.79 20.52 25.91
C ASN A 328 -9.03 19.23 26.73
N GLY A 329 -8.49 18.11 26.26
CA GLY A 329 -8.57 16.82 26.90
C GLY A 329 -9.95 16.12 26.86
N SER A 330 -10.97 16.68 26.23
CA SER A 330 -12.29 16.06 26.08
C SER A 330 -12.55 15.61 24.65
N LEU A 331 -13.22 14.47 24.47
CA LEU A 331 -13.58 13.96 23.14
C LEU A 331 -14.81 14.67 22.58
N LEU A 332 -14.69 15.24 21.39
CA LEU A 332 -15.74 15.93 20.65
C LEU A 332 -15.97 15.22 19.30
N ALA A 333 -17.24 15.16 18.88
CA ALA A 333 -17.64 14.72 17.53
C ALA A 333 -17.93 15.92 16.63
N LEU A 334 -17.57 15.82 15.35
CA LEU A 334 -17.91 16.80 14.32
C LEU A 334 -19.29 16.46 13.72
N GLU A 335 -20.28 17.33 13.96
CA GLU A 335 -21.62 17.22 13.42
C GLU A 335 -21.89 18.42 12.49
N GLY A 336 -21.77 18.19 11.19
CA GLY A 336 -21.86 19.27 10.21
C GLY A 336 -20.71 20.29 10.39
N GLN A 337 -21.04 21.51 10.85
CA GLN A 337 -20.08 22.59 11.11
C GLN A 337 -19.85 22.85 12.62
N ARG A 338 -20.33 21.96 13.49
CA ARG A 338 -20.22 22.11 14.95
C ARG A 338 -19.48 20.95 15.57
N ALA A 339 -18.72 21.26 16.61
CA ALA A 339 -18.12 20.24 17.46
C ALA A 339 -18.91 20.15 18.77
N ASN A 340 -19.42 18.96 19.05
CA ASN A 340 -20.16 18.68 20.27
C ASN A 340 -19.39 17.67 21.11
N ARG A 341 -19.36 17.86 22.44
CA ARG A 341 -18.82 16.83 23.33
C ARG A 341 -19.62 15.55 23.15
N VAL A 342 -18.91 14.42 23.00
CA VAL A 342 -19.60 13.12 22.98
C VAL A 342 -20.29 12.88 24.35
N PRO A 343 -21.43 12.19 24.38
CA PRO A 343 -22.05 11.83 25.65
C PRO A 343 -21.16 10.84 26.42
N GLY A 344 -21.47 10.61 27.70
CA GLY A 344 -20.78 9.62 28.54
C GLY A 344 -19.44 10.07 29.13
N ALA A 345 -18.62 9.10 29.51
CA ALA A 345 -17.37 9.32 30.22
C ALA A 345 -16.36 10.13 29.40
N PHE A 346 -16.14 9.77 28.14
CA PHE A 346 -15.09 10.37 27.30
C PHE A 346 -15.32 11.84 26.91
N GLY A 347 -16.57 12.31 26.91
CA GLY A 347 -16.85 13.74 26.72
C GLY A 347 -16.74 14.55 28.01
N ARG A 348 -16.79 13.91 29.19
CA ARG A 348 -16.68 14.57 30.50
C ARG A 348 -15.24 14.66 31.01
N GLU A 349 -14.41 13.64 30.68
CA GLU A 349 -13.01 13.56 31.13
C GLU A 349 -12.17 14.68 30.50
N PRO A 350 -11.48 15.53 31.30
CA PRO A 350 -10.71 16.67 30.76
C PRO A 350 -9.23 16.38 30.52
N ASP A 351 -8.70 15.24 30.97
CA ASP A 351 -7.25 14.94 31.00
C ASP A 351 -6.84 13.87 29.98
N GLN A 352 -7.64 13.67 28.94
CA GLN A 352 -7.34 12.74 27.85
C GLN A 352 -6.24 13.32 26.96
N VAL A 353 -5.17 12.54 26.74
CA VAL A 353 -4.03 12.93 25.88
C VAL A 353 -4.03 12.20 24.55
N ALA A 354 -4.68 11.04 24.45
CA ALA A 354 -4.83 10.27 23.23
C ALA A 354 -6.13 9.45 23.26
N ALA A 355 -6.74 9.26 22.11
CA ALA A 355 -7.93 8.42 21.97
C ALA A 355 -7.94 7.70 20.61
N ALA A 356 -8.68 6.60 20.54
CA ALA A 356 -9.02 5.88 19.32
C ALA A 356 -10.46 5.35 19.41
N LEU A 357 -11.18 5.38 18.28
CA LEU A 357 -12.47 4.73 18.15
C LEU A 357 -12.31 3.34 17.55
N SER A 358 -13.17 2.40 17.96
CA SER A 358 -13.30 1.11 17.28
C SER A 358 -13.70 1.31 15.81
N ARG A 359 -13.48 0.30 14.98
CA ARG A 359 -13.75 0.39 13.53
C ARG A 359 -15.19 0.71 13.21
N ASP A 360 -16.12 0.17 13.97
CA ASP A 360 -17.57 0.45 13.87
C ASP A 360 -17.99 1.77 14.51
N GLY A 361 -17.07 2.44 15.25
CA GLY A 361 -17.30 3.70 15.93
C GLY A 361 -18.14 3.61 17.21
N HIS A 362 -18.39 2.41 17.71
CA HIS A 362 -19.23 2.22 18.90
C HIS A 362 -18.44 2.27 20.21
N GLN A 363 -17.14 1.97 20.18
CA GLN A 363 -16.30 1.95 21.37
C GLN A 363 -15.16 2.98 21.28
N VAL A 364 -14.70 3.42 22.43
CA VAL A 364 -13.60 4.37 22.60
C VAL A 364 -12.56 3.76 23.54
N ALA A 365 -11.29 3.89 23.13
CA ALA A 365 -10.16 3.71 24.02
C ALA A 365 -9.47 5.06 24.20
N SER A 366 -9.17 5.45 25.45
CA SER A 366 -8.54 6.74 25.72
C SER A 366 -7.47 6.61 26.80
N VAL A 367 -6.36 7.32 26.59
CA VAL A 367 -5.30 7.49 27.58
C VAL A 367 -5.51 8.80 28.32
N VAL A 368 -5.62 8.69 29.64
CA VAL A 368 -5.75 9.80 30.58
C VAL A 368 -4.46 9.93 31.37
N VAL A 369 -3.95 11.14 31.51
CA VAL A 369 -2.75 11.43 32.31
C VAL A 369 -3.08 12.48 33.36
N HIS A 370 -2.98 12.11 34.63
CA HIS A 370 -3.22 13.02 35.76
C HIS A 370 -1.89 13.59 36.28
N PRO A 371 -1.50 14.82 35.91
CA PRO A 371 -0.28 15.45 36.43
C PRO A 371 -0.35 15.62 37.95
N GLY A 372 0.60 15.03 38.67
CA GLY A 372 0.62 15.08 40.16
C GLY A 372 -0.43 14.22 40.86
N GLY A 373 -1.08 13.31 40.10
CA GLY A 373 -2.07 12.35 40.63
C GLY A 373 -1.47 11.06 41.16
N THR A 374 -2.03 9.95 40.72
CA THR A 374 -1.59 8.59 41.10
C THR A 374 -0.23 8.22 40.49
N ASP A 375 0.48 7.29 41.08
CA ASP A 375 1.67 6.64 40.52
C ASP A 375 1.32 5.17 40.23
N PRO A 376 1.31 4.73 38.97
CA PRO A 376 1.69 5.42 37.75
C PRO A 376 0.63 6.45 37.25
N PRO A 377 1.07 7.54 36.56
CA PRO A 377 0.20 8.67 36.23
C PRO A 377 -0.68 8.46 35.02
N ALA A 378 -0.38 7.51 34.13
CA ALA A 378 -1.12 7.26 32.89
C ALA A 378 -2.03 6.04 33.02
N THR A 379 -3.28 6.19 32.55
CA THR A 379 -4.28 5.12 32.57
C THR A 379 -4.97 4.98 31.22
N LEU A 380 -5.20 3.74 30.77
CA LEU A 380 -6.02 3.41 29.60
C LEU A 380 -7.44 3.10 30.06
N TRP A 381 -8.39 3.78 29.46
CA TRP A 381 -9.83 3.56 29.66
C TRP A 381 -10.47 3.04 28.38
N ILE A 382 -11.40 2.09 28.51
CA ILE A 382 -12.17 1.52 27.39
C ILE A 382 -13.65 1.57 27.76
N GLY A 383 -14.53 1.85 26.82
CA GLY A 383 -15.98 1.84 26.99
C GLY A 383 -16.74 2.17 25.74
N ASP A 384 -18.06 2.08 25.82
CA ASP A 384 -18.94 2.44 24.70
C ASP A 384 -18.96 3.95 24.49
N LEU A 385 -19.04 4.39 23.25
CA LEU A 385 -19.23 5.80 22.92
C LEU A 385 -20.59 6.25 23.51
N GLY A 386 -20.52 7.19 24.45
CA GLY A 386 -21.70 7.65 25.20
C GLY A 386 -22.01 6.87 26.47
N GLY A 387 -21.25 5.83 26.77
CA GLY A 387 -21.36 5.01 27.97
C GLY A 387 -20.39 5.40 29.11
N GLU A 388 -20.27 4.49 30.05
CA GLU A 388 -19.26 4.55 31.09
C GLU A 388 -17.95 3.88 30.61
N ALA A 389 -16.83 4.24 31.22
CA ALA A 389 -15.53 3.72 30.88
C ALA A 389 -14.99 2.84 32.02
N VAL A 390 -14.23 1.82 31.67
CA VAL A 390 -13.52 0.94 32.62
C VAL A 390 -12.02 1.03 32.38
N GLN A 391 -11.25 0.98 33.47
CA GLN A 391 -9.80 1.01 33.40
C GLN A 391 -9.24 -0.31 32.85
N ALA A 392 -8.48 -0.22 31.76
CA ALA A 392 -7.90 -1.38 31.06
C ALA A 392 -6.41 -1.59 31.33
N ALA A 393 -5.62 -0.53 31.49
CA ALA A 393 -4.19 -0.60 31.79
C ALA A 393 -3.73 0.65 32.54
N GLU A 394 -2.51 0.59 33.09
CA GLU A 394 -1.83 1.71 33.73
C GLU A 394 -0.33 1.60 33.47
N GLY A 395 0.40 2.72 33.52
CA GLY A 395 1.84 2.80 33.33
C GLY A 395 2.36 4.22 33.54
N HIS A 396 3.69 4.38 33.55
CA HIS A 396 4.29 5.72 33.57
C HIS A 396 4.05 6.44 32.23
N THR A 397 4.06 5.68 31.14
CA THR A 397 3.71 6.14 29.78
C THR A 397 2.84 5.12 29.08
N LEU A 398 1.87 5.60 28.30
CA LEU A 398 1.04 4.78 27.41
C LEU A 398 1.05 5.39 26.03
N SER A 399 1.22 4.56 24.98
CA SER A 399 1.07 5.01 23.60
C SER A 399 -0.38 5.34 23.27
N ARG A 400 -0.63 6.00 22.14
CA ARG A 400 -1.97 6.08 21.56
C ARG A 400 -2.52 4.66 21.37
N PRO A 401 -3.77 4.38 21.78
CA PRO A 401 -4.37 3.07 21.60
C PRO A 401 -4.65 2.78 20.12
N SER A 402 -4.69 1.49 19.76
CA SER A 402 -5.07 1.00 18.43
C SER A 402 -6.02 -0.18 18.57
N TRP A 403 -7.10 -0.18 17.79
CA TRP A 403 -8.09 -1.26 17.78
C TRP A 403 -7.71 -2.37 16.81
N SER A 404 -7.97 -3.63 17.19
CA SER A 404 -7.86 -4.80 16.34
C SER A 404 -9.22 -5.22 15.78
N LEU A 405 -9.20 -6.14 14.79
CA LEU A 405 -10.41 -6.68 14.14
C LEU A 405 -11.39 -7.38 15.09
N ASP A 406 -10.91 -7.88 16.20
CA ASP A 406 -11.67 -8.60 17.23
C ASP A 406 -12.00 -7.72 18.44
N GLU A 407 -12.07 -6.40 18.21
CA GLU A 407 -12.50 -5.38 19.19
C GLU A 407 -11.61 -5.35 20.45
N ALA A 408 -10.35 -5.73 20.33
CA ALA A 408 -9.38 -5.55 21.38
C ALA A 408 -8.54 -4.29 21.14
N VAL A 409 -8.14 -3.64 22.23
CA VAL A 409 -7.27 -2.46 22.22
C VAL A 409 -5.82 -2.89 22.43
N TRP A 410 -4.93 -2.42 21.57
CA TRP A 410 -3.50 -2.56 21.74
C TRP A 410 -2.89 -1.24 22.21
N VAL A 411 -1.96 -1.32 23.15
CA VAL A 411 -1.25 -0.16 23.70
C VAL A 411 0.17 -0.58 24.09
N VAL A 412 1.11 0.34 23.98
CA VAL A 412 2.46 0.15 24.50
C VAL A 412 2.55 0.78 25.88
N VAL A 413 2.93 0.00 26.88
CA VAL A 413 3.14 0.41 28.26
C VAL A 413 4.63 0.60 28.48
N ASP A 414 5.03 1.77 28.99
CA ASP A 414 6.40 2.13 29.36
C ASP A 414 7.43 1.88 28.24
N GLY A 415 6.98 2.08 27.00
CA GLY A 415 7.80 2.01 25.79
C GLY A 415 8.22 0.62 25.33
N ASN A 416 8.06 -0.44 26.14
CA ASN A 416 8.59 -1.77 25.83
C ASN A 416 7.57 -2.91 25.90
N ASN A 417 6.47 -2.71 26.62
CA ASN A 417 5.50 -3.75 26.89
C ASN A 417 4.27 -3.55 26.00
N VAL A 418 4.08 -4.36 24.99
CA VAL A 418 2.88 -4.33 24.16
C VAL A 418 1.79 -5.13 24.86
N LEU A 419 0.68 -4.46 25.18
CA LEU A 419 -0.47 -5.04 25.85
C LEU A 419 -1.68 -5.04 24.93
N ARG A 420 -2.40 -6.15 24.91
CA ARG A 420 -3.72 -6.28 24.28
C ARG A 420 -4.77 -6.40 25.39
N ALA A 421 -5.77 -5.54 25.38
CA ALA A 421 -6.89 -5.55 26.31
C ALA A 421 -8.21 -5.74 25.57
N ILE A 422 -9.05 -6.65 26.02
CA ILE A 422 -10.39 -6.89 25.47
C ILE A 422 -11.42 -6.78 26.58
N GLN A 423 -12.48 -6.02 26.33
CA GLN A 423 -13.58 -5.91 27.26
C GLN A 423 -14.61 -7.01 26.97
N GLU A 424 -14.81 -7.92 27.91
CA GLU A 424 -15.84 -8.96 27.83
C GLU A 424 -17.12 -8.49 28.55
N GLY A 425 -18.10 -8.03 27.77
CA GLY A 425 -19.38 -7.49 28.27
C GLY A 425 -19.29 -6.06 28.83
N ALA A 426 -20.43 -5.41 29.03
CA ALA A 426 -20.54 -3.98 29.33
C ALA A 426 -20.00 -3.53 30.71
N SER A 427 -19.75 -4.44 31.63
CA SER A 427 -19.33 -4.11 33.02
C SER A 427 -18.17 -4.93 33.53
N GLY A 428 -17.58 -5.80 32.67
CA GLY A 428 -16.45 -6.65 33.04
C GLY A 428 -15.13 -5.90 33.06
N ARG A 429 -14.21 -6.28 33.97
CA ARG A 429 -12.83 -5.81 33.92
C ARG A 429 -12.18 -6.36 32.65
N PRO A 430 -11.52 -5.53 31.80
CA PRO A 430 -10.91 -6.00 30.57
C PRO A 430 -9.88 -7.12 30.82
N ALA A 431 -9.97 -8.19 30.04
CA ALA A 431 -8.94 -9.22 30.00
C ALA A 431 -7.68 -8.64 29.35
N ARG A 432 -6.51 -8.92 29.94
CA ARG A 432 -5.21 -8.40 29.50
C ARG A 432 -4.33 -9.52 29.01
N ILE A 433 -3.73 -9.37 27.85
CA ILE A 433 -2.81 -10.33 27.24
C ILE A 433 -1.52 -9.58 26.88
N GLN A 434 -0.38 -10.09 27.35
CA GLN A 434 0.93 -9.60 26.94
C GLN A 434 1.20 -10.09 25.51
N VAL A 435 1.56 -9.16 24.63
CA VAL A 435 2.00 -9.48 23.26
C VAL A 435 3.52 -9.66 23.26
N ASP A 436 4.00 -10.75 22.67
CA ASP A 436 5.44 -10.97 22.53
C ASP A 436 6.01 -10.03 21.45
N SER A 437 6.78 -9.04 21.86
CA SER A 437 7.53 -8.11 21.02
C SER A 437 9.05 -8.35 21.07
N GLY A 438 9.49 -9.51 21.54
CA GLY A 438 10.91 -9.81 21.75
C GLY A 438 11.76 -9.66 20.50
N THR A 439 11.26 -10.09 19.33
CA THR A 439 11.98 -9.94 18.05
C THR A 439 12.10 -8.47 17.60
N VAL A 440 11.08 -7.65 17.89
CA VAL A 440 11.11 -6.21 17.63
C VAL A 440 12.16 -5.53 18.49
N ASN A 441 12.10 -5.75 19.81
CA ASN A 441 13.00 -5.13 20.79
C ASN A 441 14.46 -5.54 20.56
N ALA A 442 14.72 -6.79 20.14
CA ALA A 442 16.07 -7.27 19.83
C ALA A 442 16.67 -6.64 18.56
N ARG A 443 15.85 -6.40 17.53
CA ARG A 443 16.32 -5.86 16.26
C ARG A 443 16.34 -4.33 16.21
N PHE A 444 15.42 -3.69 16.91
CA PHE A 444 15.28 -2.23 16.98
C PHE A 444 15.22 -1.79 18.45
N PRO A 445 16.39 -1.66 19.10
CA PRO A 445 16.42 -1.27 20.50
C PRO A 445 15.96 0.18 20.67
N GLY A 446 15.14 0.41 21.69
CA GLY A 446 14.59 1.72 22.03
C GLY A 446 13.11 1.66 22.36
N PRO A 447 12.56 2.74 22.93
CA PRO A 447 11.15 2.79 23.27
C PRO A 447 10.28 2.86 22.02
N ILE A 448 9.22 2.06 21.99
CA ILE A 448 8.13 2.16 21.02
C ILE A 448 7.27 3.33 21.47
N SER A 449 7.34 4.46 20.78
CA SER A 449 6.57 5.66 21.11
C SER A 449 5.14 5.61 20.57
N GLU A 450 4.92 4.86 19.48
CA GLU A 450 3.61 4.66 18.87
C GLU A 450 3.50 3.26 18.26
N LEU A 451 2.31 2.66 18.34
CA LEU A 451 1.95 1.41 17.69
C LEU A 451 0.54 1.53 17.11
N GLN A 452 0.38 1.23 15.82
CA GLN A 452 -0.92 1.21 15.15
C GLN A 452 -1.06 -0.09 14.36
N LEU A 453 -2.16 -0.80 14.55
CA LEU A 453 -2.49 -1.98 13.77
C LEU A 453 -3.02 -1.60 12.38
N SER A 454 -2.69 -2.40 11.38
CA SER A 454 -3.33 -2.27 10.07
C SER A 454 -4.83 -2.59 10.16
N ARG A 455 -5.60 -2.04 9.23
CA ARG A 455 -7.06 -2.25 9.20
C ARG A 455 -7.46 -3.72 9.09
N ASP A 456 -6.62 -4.54 8.45
CA ASP A 456 -6.80 -5.99 8.33
C ASP A 456 -6.29 -6.77 9.55
N GLY A 457 -5.71 -6.10 10.54
CA GLY A 457 -5.20 -6.69 11.79
C GLY A 457 -3.97 -7.57 11.62
N THR A 458 -3.38 -7.65 10.42
CA THR A 458 -2.26 -8.57 10.15
C THR A 458 -0.89 -7.96 10.36
N ARG A 459 -0.81 -6.63 10.52
CA ARG A 459 0.44 -5.89 10.69
C ARG A 459 0.34 -4.87 11.80
N ALA A 460 1.47 -4.58 12.43
CA ALA A 460 1.66 -3.46 13.34
C ALA A 460 2.74 -2.53 12.79
N ALA A 461 2.40 -1.25 12.65
CA ALA A 461 3.35 -0.19 12.36
C ALA A 461 3.71 0.53 13.66
N MET A 462 4.99 0.76 13.88
CA MET A 462 5.52 1.32 15.14
C MET A 462 6.48 2.47 14.84
N VAL A 463 6.57 3.42 15.76
CA VAL A 463 7.64 4.42 15.79
C VAL A 463 8.64 4.03 16.88
N ILE A 464 9.88 3.75 16.49
CA ILE A 464 10.99 3.43 17.39
C ILE A 464 12.18 4.31 17.02
N GLY A 465 12.61 5.16 17.96
CA GLY A 465 13.72 6.08 17.72
C GLY A 465 13.50 7.02 16.52
N GLY A 466 12.26 7.41 16.24
CA GLY A 466 11.88 8.24 15.10
C GLY A 466 11.89 7.52 13.73
N GLN A 467 11.97 6.20 13.71
CA GLN A 467 11.91 5.37 12.50
C GLN A 467 10.58 4.60 12.43
N VAL A 468 10.09 4.35 11.22
CA VAL A 468 8.91 3.48 11.02
C VAL A 468 9.36 2.03 10.96
N ILE A 469 8.85 1.22 11.89
CA ILE A 469 9.08 -0.22 11.95
C ILE A 469 7.76 -0.95 11.69
N LEU A 470 7.76 -1.85 10.73
CA LEU A 470 6.62 -2.72 10.42
C LEU A 470 6.92 -4.13 10.92
N ALA A 471 5.96 -4.76 11.58
CA ALA A 471 6.01 -6.17 11.95
C ALA A 471 4.71 -6.88 11.60
N GLY A 472 4.77 -8.18 11.33
CA GLY A 472 3.60 -9.02 11.17
C GLY A 472 2.99 -9.37 12.53
N VAL A 473 1.66 -9.33 12.62
CA VAL A 473 0.90 -9.79 13.78
C VAL A 473 0.56 -11.26 13.57
N VAL A 474 1.05 -12.14 14.43
CA VAL A 474 0.81 -13.58 14.33
C VAL A 474 0.17 -14.07 15.62
N GLN A 475 -0.80 -14.95 15.50
CA GLN A 475 -1.43 -15.64 16.61
C GLN A 475 -1.02 -17.12 16.60
N PRO A 476 0.09 -17.51 17.26
CA PRO A 476 0.59 -18.89 17.26
C PRO A 476 -0.39 -19.89 17.87
N SER A 477 -1.14 -19.44 18.87
CA SER A 477 -2.22 -20.20 19.51
C SER A 477 -3.28 -19.26 20.06
N ALA A 478 -4.44 -19.79 20.43
CA ALA A 478 -5.53 -19.01 21.00
C ALA A 478 -5.04 -18.18 22.21
N GLY A 479 -5.25 -16.86 22.13
CA GLY A 479 -4.85 -15.93 23.20
C GLY A 479 -3.36 -15.57 23.26
N GLN A 480 -2.53 -16.06 22.35
CA GLN A 480 -1.11 -15.69 22.25
C GLN A 480 -0.89 -14.87 20.99
N PHE A 481 -0.22 -13.74 21.14
CA PHE A 481 0.09 -12.84 20.03
C PHE A 481 1.58 -12.51 20.03
N THR A 482 2.19 -12.48 18.81
CA THR A 482 3.58 -12.13 18.61
C THR A 482 3.72 -11.12 17.48
N LEU A 483 4.70 -10.20 17.61
CA LEU A 483 5.13 -9.31 16.55
C LEU A 483 6.39 -9.89 15.89
N ASN A 484 6.25 -10.40 14.66
CA ASN A 484 7.32 -11.12 13.96
C ASN A 484 7.81 -10.39 12.71
N TYR A 485 9.02 -10.75 12.25
CA TYR A 485 9.65 -10.21 11.04
C TYR A 485 9.71 -8.67 11.01
N PRO A 486 10.20 -8.03 12.08
CA PRO A 486 10.26 -6.58 12.10
C PRO A 486 11.26 -6.05 11.08
N ARG A 487 10.88 -5.01 10.33
CA ARG A 487 11.72 -4.32 9.36
C ARG A 487 11.45 -2.82 9.35
N ARG A 488 12.46 -2.05 8.97
CA ARG A 488 12.32 -0.60 8.80
C ARG A 488 11.65 -0.29 7.46
N LEU A 489 10.79 0.74 7.46
CA LEU A 489 10.18 1.30 6.26
C LEU A 489 10.70 2.72 5.99
N GLY A 490 10.63 3.11 4.72
CA GLY A 490 10.83 4.48 4.25
C GLY A 490 12.30 4.84 4.00
N PHE A 491 12.63 5.17 2.75
CA PHE A 491 13.94 5.69 2.37
C PHE A 491 14.11 7.12 2.86
N GLY A 492 15.29 7.47 3.39
CA GLY A 492 15.64 8.85 3.69
C GLY A 492 14.75 9.54 4.74
N LEU A 493 13.85 8.81 5.43
CA LEU A 493 13.07 9.36 6.53
C LEU A 493 13.95 9.62 7.76
N GLY A 494 15.06 8.91 7.87
CA GLY A 494 15.98 9.00 9.01
C GLY A 494 15.27 8.67 10.33
N SER A 495 15.53 9.50 11.35
CA SER A 495 14.89 9.41 12.68
C SER A 495 13.95 10.61 12.92
N SER A 496 13.22 11.03 11.89
CA SER A 496 12.38 12.24 11.94
C SER A 496 10.90 11.97 12.19
N VAL A 497 10.47 10.71 12.22
CA VAL A 497 9.04 10.35 12.36
C VAL A 497 8.58 10.60 13.80
N VAL A 498 7.45 11.30 13.93
CA VAL A 498 6.82 11.68 15.21
C VAL A 498 5.58 10.83 15.49
N ALA A 499 4.69 10.71 14.51
CA ALA A 499 3.46 9.93 14.61
C ALA A 499 3.14 9.25 13.28
N LEU A 500 2.31 8.21 13.30
CA LEU A 500 1.86 7.49 12.11
C LEU A 500 0.39 7.11 12.17
N SER A 501 -0.20 6.89 10.99
CA SER A 501 -1.56 6.35 10.87
C SER A 501 -1.70 5.52 9.59
N TRP A 502 -2.46 4.45 9.63
CA TRP A 502 -2.80 3.71 8.43
C TRP A 502 -3.83 4.47 7.61
N ARG A 503 -3.55 4.67 6.32
CA ARG A 503 -4.50 5.24 5.36
C ARG A 503 -5.28 4.14 4.64
N THR A 504 -4.57 3.10 4.20
CA THR A 504 -5.13 1.88 3.60
C THR A 504 -4.47 0.64 4.21
N GLY A 505 -4.78 -0.57 3.76
CA GLY A 505 -4.12 -1.81 4.23
C GLY A 505 -2.64 -1.91 3.82
N ASP A 506 -2.16 -1.08 2.88
CA ASP A 506 -0.80 -1.11 2.35
C ASP A 506 -0.11 0.27 2.30
N ASP A 507 -0.70 1.28 2.93
CA ASP A 507 -0.16 2.63 2.94
C ASP A 507 -0.33 3.30 4.32
N ILE A 508 0.77 3.84 4.82
CA ILE A 508 0.89 4.54 6.09
C ILE A 508 1.19 6.01 5.78
N VAL A 509 0.64 6.90 6.57
CA VAL A 509 1.02 8.31 6.56
C VAL A 509 1.71 8.65 7.87
N VAL A 510 2.79 9.44 7.80
CA VAL A 510 3.61 9.80 8.94
C VAL A 510 3.76 11.31 9.07
N SER A 511 3.74 11.82 10.30
CA SER A 511 4.22 13.17 10.59
C SER A 511 5.71 13.13 10.96
N ARG A 512 6.42 14.20 10.60
CA ARG A 512 7.89 14.28 10.74
C ARG A 512 8.31 15.59 11.42
N SER A 513 9.40 15.51 12.15
CA SER A 513 10.07 16.70 12.70
C SER A 513 10.86 17.50 11.65
N ASP A 514 10.94 17.00 10.40
CA ASP A 514 11.55 17.72 9.28
C ASP A 514 10.61 18.85 8.79
N PRO A 515 11.00 20.13 8.91
CA PRO A 515 10.13 21.24 8.54
C PRO A 515 9.94 21.40 7.03
N LYS A 516 10.79 20.77 6.20
CA LYS A 516 10.65 20.79 4.74
C LYS A 516 9.67 19.74 4.25
N HIS A 517 9.64 18.62 4.93
CA HIS A 517 8.82 17.46 4.61
C HIS A 517 8.05 16.99 5.84
N PRO A 518 7.08 17.80 6.36
CA PRO A 518 6.43 17.54 7.65
C PRO A 518 5.49 16.35 7.64
N VAL A 519 5.04 15.91 6.44
CA VAL A 519 4.17 14.74 6.24
C VAL A 519 4.66 13.93 5.05
N SER A 520 4.74 12.61 5.20
CA SER A 520 5.10 11.70 4.11
C SER A 520 4.17 10.48 4.09
N TYR A 521 3.92 9.94 2.89
CA TYR A 521 3.29 8.63 2.68
C TYR A 521 4.35 7.55 2.63
N VAL A 522 4.10 6.40 3.24
CA VAL A 522 5.03 5.28 3.30
C VAL A 522 4.27 4.00 2.96
N ASN A 523 4.57 3.42 1.83
CA ASN A 523 4.01 2.12 1.47
C ASN A 523 4.65 0.99 2.31
N ILE A 524 3.89 -0.08 2.52
CA ILE A 524 4.41 -1.25 3.26
C ILE A 524 5.55 -1.98 2.56
N ASP A 525 5.85 -1.71 1.29
CA ASP A 525 7.06 -2.15 0.60
C ASP A 525 8.29 -1.26 0.94
N GLY A 526 8.06 -0.12 1.61
CA GLY A 526 9.10 0.81 2.05
C GLY A 526 9.32 2.00 1.12
N VAL A 527 8.68 2.04 -0.04
CA VAL A 527 8.71 3.22 -0.92
C VAL A 527 7.90 4.34 -0.27
N ASN A 528 8.43 5.54 -0.29
CA ASN A 528 7.77 6.72 0.28
C ASN A 528 7.73 7.90 -0.69
N SER A 529 6.83 8.82 -0.41
CA SER A 529 6.68 10.11 -1.10
C SER A 529 6.23 11.18 -0.11
N ASP A 530 6.58 12.43 -0.38
CA ASP A 530 6.17 13.53 0.49
C ASP A 530 4.76 14.02 0.13
N ALA A 531 3.99 14.36 1.16
CA ALA A 531 2.71 15.05 0.98
C ALA A 531 2.96 16.55 0.70
N PRO A 532 2.02 17.25 0.05
CA PRO A 532 2.09 18.71 -0.08
C PRO A 532 2.23 19.38 1.29
N SER A 533 3.05 20.41 1.37
CA SER A 533 3.24 21.20 2.60
C SER A 533 2.47 22.54 2.59
N THR A 534 1.75 22.84 1.50
CA THR A 534 0.99 24.07 1.35
C THR A 534 -0.04 24.23 2.47
N ASN A 535 0.02 25.35 3.18
CA ASN A 535 -0.81 25.69 4.32
C ASN A 535 -0.62 24.77 5.56
N LEU A 536 0.59 24.18 5.75
CA LEU A 536 0.98 23.56 7.01
C LEU A 536 1.92 24.48 7.81
N GLN A 537 1.79 24.44 9.13
CA GLN A 537 2.77 25.02 10.06
C GLN A 537 3.44 23.89 10.85
N THR A 538 4.75 24.00 11.00
CA THR A 538 5.51 23.02 11.81
C THR A 538 5.65 23.50 13.26
N PRO A 539 5.69 22.57 14.23
CA PRO A 539 5.71 21.12 14.08
C PRO A 539 4.31 20.52 13.81
N VAL A 540 4.26 19.41 13.06
CA VAL A 540 3.07 18.57 12.95
C VAL A 540 3.16 17.49 14.04
N SER A 541 2.33 17.61 15.06
CA SER A 541 2.45 16.82 16.29
C SER A 541 1.81 15.44 16.23
N THR A 542 0.72 15.29 15.46
CA THR A 542 -0.02 14.03 15.34
C THR A 542 -0.73 13.92 14.00
N ILE A 543 -1.13 12.71 13.65
CA ILE A 543 -1.76 12.37 12.38
C ILE A 543 -2.82 11.28 12.54
N ALA A 544 -3.92 11.40 11.80
CA ALA A 544 -4.94 10.37 11.66
C ALA A 544 -5.39 10.32 10.20
N ALA A 545 -5.67 9.12 9.68
CA ALA A 545 -6.01 8.96 8.27
C ALA A 545 -7.08 7.90 8.04
N ASN A 546 -7.81 8.09 6.95
CA ASN A 546 -8.65 7.08 6.31
C ASN A 546 -8.36 7.09 4.79
N PRO A 547 -8.92 6.19 3.98
CA PRO A 547 -8.63 6.13 2.55
C PRO A 547 -8.91 7.43 1.77
N SER A 548 -9.83 8.26 2.24
CA SER A 548 -10.25 9.48 1.55
C SER A 548 -9.60 10.77 2.07
N THR A 549 -9.14 10.78 3.33
CA THR A 549 -8.69 12.03 3.97
C THR A 549 -7.58 11.76 4.99
N VAL A 550 -6.59 12.62 4.99
CA VAL A 550 -5.56 12.69 6.04
C VAL A 550 -5.83 13.91 6.91
N TYR A 551 -5.78 13.75 8.22
CA TYR A 551 -5.90 14.81 9.21
C TYR A 551 -4.59 14.93 9.98
N VAL A 552 -4.16 16.17 10.24
CA VAL A 552 -2.97 16.47 11.03
C VAL A 552 -3.30 17.54 12.07
N ALA A 553 -2.54 17.53 13.16
CA ALA A 553 -2.53 18.64 14.10
C ALA A 553 -1.24 19.46 13.92
N ASP A 554 -1.41 20.75 13.63
CA ASP A 554 -0.35 21.76 13.66
C ASP A 554 -0.60 22.75 14.82
N PRO A 555 0.26 23.75 15.08
CA PRO A 555 0.07 24.70 16.19
C PRO A 555 -1.25 25.48 16.18
N ARG A 556 -1.96 25.54 15.05
CA ARG A 556 -3.25 26.23 14.93
C ARG A 556 -4.44 25.33 15.24
N GLY A 557 -4.27 23.99 15.17
CA GLY A 557 -5.33 23.03 15.33
C GLY A 557 -5.32 21.94 14.26
N VAL A 558 -6.48 21.38 13.95
CA VAL A 558 -6.62 20.25 13.01
C VAL A 558 -6.85 20.74 11.58
N LEU A 559 -6.04 20.23 10.67
CA LEU A 559 -6.19 20.42 9.22
C LEU A 559 -6.43 19.09 8.51
N SER A 560 -7.03 19.14 7.34
CA SER A 560 -7.33 17.96 6.50
C SER A 560 -6.79 18.13 5.09
N LEU A 561 -6.40 16.99 4.49
CA LEU A 561 -6.02 16.87 3.08
C LEU A 561 -6.84 15.76 2.44
N SER A 562 -7.62 16.10 1.41
CA SER A 562 -8.44 15.12 0.68
C SER A 562 -7.61 14.38 -0.36
N ALA A 563 -7.75 13.06 -0.42
CA ALA A 563 -7.15 12.23 -1.47
C ALA A 563 -7.76 12.48 -2.86
N ALA A 564 -8.98 13.01 -2.93
CA ALA A 564 -9.68 13.30 -4.18
C ALA A 564 -9.32 14.67 -4.79
N ALA A 565 -8.56 15.52 -4.09
CA ALA A 565 -8.12 16.81 -4.64
C ALA A 565 -7.18 16.61 -5.82
N ALA A 566 -7.37 17.39 -6.89
CA ALA A 566 -6.47 17.39 -8.03
C ALA A 566 -5.03 17.73 -7.57
N GLN A 567 -4.04 17.14 -8.22
CA GLN A 567 -2.64 17.24 -7.78
C GLN A 567 -2.12 18.69 -7.66
N ASP A 568 -2.64 19.58 -8.50
CA ASP A 568 -2.28 21.01 -8.51
C ASP A 568 -3.01 21.84 -7.44
N ASP A 569 -4.10 21.32 -6.87
CA ASP A 569 -4.94 22.01 -5.88
C ASP A 569 -4.79 21.44 -4.45
N GLN A 570 -3.82 20.56 -4.23
CA GLN A 570 -3.64 19.92 -2.93
C GLN A 570 -3.07 20.91 -1.91
N SER A 571 -3.93 21.38 -1.01
CA SER A 571 -3.56 22.20 0.15
C SER A 571 -4.31 21.74 1.39
N TRP A 572 -3.66 21.89 2.54
CA TRP A 572 -4.27 21.57 3.82
C TRP A 572 -5.37 22.55 4.18
N ALA A 573 -6.58 22.06 4.40
CA ALA A 573 -7.74 22.85 4.74
C ALA A 573 -8.03 22.77 6.24
N PRO A 574 -8.34 23.91 6.90
CA PRO A 574 -8.66 23.91 8.32
C PRO A 574 -9.98 23.16 8.58
N VAL A 575 -10.02 22.36 9.65
CA VAL A 575 -11.24 21.74 10.15
C VAL A 575 -11.86 22.68 11.17
N GLY A 576 -12.69 23.60 10.72
CA GLY A 576 -13.21 24.76 11.43
C GLY A 576 -13.35 24.66 12.95
N PRO A 577 -14.22 23.78 13.50
CA PRO A 577 -14.43 23.69 14.95
C PRO A 577 -13.24 23.14 15.75
N PHE A 578 -12.25 22.55 15.09
CA PHE A 578 -11.05 21.98 15.71
C PHE A 578 -9.80 22.81 15.48
N MET A 579 -9.95 24.06 15.04
CA MET A 579 -8.87 25.02 14.94
C MET A 579 -8.57 25.62 16.33
N THR A 580 -7.97 24.79 17.17
CA THR A 580 -7.57 25.11 18.54
C THR A 580 -6.24 24.40 18.81
N ASP A 581 -5.28 25.13 19.40
CA ASP A 581 -3.99 24.61 19.78
C ASP A 581 -4.14 23.36 20.69
N GLY A 582 -3.36 22.34 20.43
CA GLY A 582 -3.43 21.07 21.13
C GLY A 582 -4.62 20.16 20.78
N ALA A 583 -5.42 20.51 19.77
CA ALA A 583 -6.47 19.59 19.28
C ALA A 583 -5.84 18.37 18.60
N VAL A 584 -6.32 17.15 18.91
CA VAL A 584 -5.81 15.87 18.40
C VAL A 584 -6.88 15.20 17.55
N PRO A 585 -6.64 14.93 16.24
CA PRO A 585 -7.61 14.23 15.41
C PRO A 585 -7.77 12.77 15.84
N VAL A 586 -9.02 12.30 15.88
CA VAL A 586 -9.39 10.94 16.27
C VAL A 586 -10.34 10.37 15.22
N LEU A 587 -9.96 9.24 14.62
CA LEU A 587 -10.74 8.51 13.63
C LEU A 587 -10.97 7.07 14.09
N PRO A 588 -11.97 6.38 13.53
CA PRO A 588 -12.10 4.94 13.66
C PRO A 588 -10.86 4.24 13.07
N GLY A 589 -10.21 3.36 13.86
CA GLY A 589 -8.94 2.70 13.54
C GLY A 589 -9.07 1.35 12.86
#